data_b10626596429fa17db89217a797e7be4
#
_entry.id   b10626596429fa17db89217a797e7be4
#
_cell.length_a   1.000
_cell.length_b   1.000
_cell.length_c   1.000
_cell.angle_alpha   90.00
_cell.angle_beta   90.00
_cell.angle_gamma   90.00
#
_symmetry.space_group_name_H-M   'P 1'
#
loop_
_entity.id
_entity.type
_entity.pdbx_description
1 polymer ?
#
loop_
_entity_poly.entity_id
_entity_poly.type
_entity_poly.pdbx_seq_one_letter_code
_entity_poly.pdbx_strand_id
1 'polypeptide(L)'
;MPKKSPADQPAAAFQFTQSRFQDLVAETLQQAKALGAGDAVAEVSEAYGLSVSVRNRELENVERNRDKSLGVTVYLGNHRGHASTSDFSSNAIADTVRAAYDIARFTAEDPLAGLPDAQDVVTEIKDLDLFHPWTIDAGEAAQLALSCEAAALKTSRQITNSEGASVSAQHAHFYAGHMREGLTGQPGIFQGGYASTRHSMGVSVIAGKGDAMQRDAWYTSMRDATE
;
A
#
# COMPACT_ATOMS: atom_id res chain seq x y z
N MET A 1 -9.52 29.32 -18.88
CA MET A 1 -8.54 28.82 -17.94
C MET A 1 -7.24 28.52 -18.68
N PRO A 2 -6.09 29.04 -18.30
CA PRO A 2 -4.83 28.74 -18.98
C PRO A 2 -4.50 27.24 -18.80
N LYS A 3 -4.13 26.55 -19.88
CA LYS A 3 -3.63 25.18 -19.85
C LYS A 3 -2.33 25.17 -19.06
N LYS A 4 -2.28 24.42 -17.95
CA LYS A 4 -1.04 24.16 -17.21
C LYS A 4 0.02 23.59 -18.18
N SER A 5 1.24 24.09 -18.07
CA SER A 5 2.39 23.61 -18.83
C SER A 5 2.70 22.14 -18.46
N PRO A 6 3.23 21.32 -19.37
CA PRO A 6 3.69 19.96 -19.04
C PRO A 6 4.72 19.88 -17.91
N ALA A 7 5.44 20.98 -17.63
CA ALA A 7 6.38 21.11 -16.51
C ALA A 7 5.70 21.26 -15.14
N ASP A 8 4.40 21.59 -15.10
CA ASP A 8 3.61 21.75 -13.87
C ASP A 8 2.82 20.49 -13.47
N GLN A 9 2.98 19.39 -14.21
CA GLN A 9 2.43 18.12 -13.77
C GLN A 9 3.32 17.60 -12.62
N PRO A 10 2.77 17.37 -11.41
CA PRO A 10 3.53 16.72 -10.38
C PRO A 10 4.00 15.36 -10.92
N ALA A 11 5.23 14.99 -10.59
CA ALA A 11 5.80 13.68 -10.90
C ALA A 11 5.04 12.59 -10.09
N ALA A 12 3.76 12.43 -10.36
CA ALA A 12 2.82 11.54 -9.71
C ALA A 12 2.66 10.29 -10.57
N ALA A 13 3.76 9.66 -10.90
CA ALA A 13 3.76 8.38 -11.58
C ALA A 13 4.54 7.37 -10.76
N PHE A 14 4.14 6.13 -10.84
CA PHE A 14 4.96 5.02 -10.34
C PHE A 14 6.32 5.03 -11.04
N GLN A 15 7.38 4.73 -10.31
CA GLN A 15 8.73 4.61 -10.86
C GLN A 15 8.91 3.31 -11.64
N PHE A 16 8.12 2.30 -11.30
CA PHE A 16 8.21 0.97 -11.89
C PHE A 16 6.97 0.66 -12.71
N THR A 17 7.21 0.09 -13.90
CA THR A 17 6.14 -0.44 -14.74
C THR A 17 5.68 -1.81 -14.24
N GLN A 18 4.48 -2.22 -14.62
CA GLN A 18 3.98 -3.57 -14.36
C GLN A 18 4.92 -4.65 -14.92
N SER A 19 5.50 -4.44 -16.13
CA SER A 19 6.47 -5.36 -16.70
C SER A 19 7.71 -5.51 -15.81
N ARG A 20 8.22 -4.40 -15.24
CA ARG A 20 9.34 -4.48 -14.30
C ARG A 20 8.99 -5.26 -13.04
N PHE A 21 7.77 -5.14 -12.54
CA PHE A 21 7.30 -5.93 -11.40
C PHE A 21 7.18 -7.42 -11.75
N GLN A 22 6.72 -7.74 -12.97
CA GLN A 22 6.70 -9.11 -13.49
C GLN A 22 8.10 -9.73 -13.50
N ASP A 23 9.10 -8.98 -14.00
CA ASP A 23 10.48 -9.44 -14.05
C ASP A 23 11.05 -9.70 -12.65
N LEU A 24 10.79 -8.78 -11.69
CA LEU A 24 11.24 -8.91 -10.31
C LEU A 24 10.63 -10.14 -9.61
N VAL A 25 9.33 -10.34 -9.79
CA VAL A 25 8.62 -11.52 -9.25
C VAL A 25 9.16 -12.80 -9.87
N ALA A 26 9.34 -12.83 -11.20
CA ALA A 26 9.88 -13.99 -11.91
C ALA A 26 11.30 -14.33 -11.44
N GLU A 27 12.18 -13.33 -11.31
CA GLU A 27 13.55 -13.48 -10.80
C GLU A 27 13.53 -14.05 -9.38
N THR A 28 12.69 -13.51 -8.49
CA THR A 28 12.59 -13.94 -7.09
C THR A 28 12.13 -15.40 -6.99
N LEU A 29 11.09 -15.77 -7.72
CA LEU A 29 10.56 -17.14 -7.74
C LEU A 29 11.57 -18.13 -8.35
N GLN A 30 12.31 -17.73 -9.39
CA GLN A 30 13.38 -18.55 -9.98
C GLN A 30 14.50 -18.82 -8.97
N GLN A 31 14.88 -17.82 -8.19
CA GLN A 31 15.91 -17.98 -7.16
C GLN A 31 15.42 -18.89 -6.02
N ALA A 32 14.16 -18.75 -5.57
CA ALA A 32 13.56 -19.65 -4.59
C ALA A 32 13.58 -21.12 -5.07
N LYS A 33 13.21 -21.34 -6.33
CA LYS A 33 13.27 -22.66 -6.95
C LYS A 33 14.70 -23.22 -7.01
N ALA A 34 15.68 -22.39 -7.34
CA ALA A 34 17.08 -22.80 -7.42
C ALA A 34 17.65 -23.22 -6.06
N LEU A 35 17.12 -22.68 -4.95
CA LEU A 35 17.46 -23.11 -3.59
C LEU A 35 16.72 -24.39 -3.15
N GLY A 36 15.76 -24.89 -3.93
CA GLY A 36 15.00 -26.09 -3.62
C GLY A 36 13.70 -25.84 -2.83
N ALA A 37 13.14 -24.63 -2.94
CA ALA A 37 11.80 -24.38 -2.42
C ALA A 37 10.76 -25.21 -3.19
N GLY A 38 9.87 -25.91 -2.48
CA GLY A 38 8.72 -26.60 -3.08
C GLY A 38 7.70 -25.61 -3.62
N ASP A 39 7.27 -24.70 -2.76
CA ASP A 39 6.35 -23.63 -3.09
C ASP A 39 6.94 -22.26 -2.71
N ALA A 40 6.56 -21.20 -3.41
CA ALA A 40 6.92 -19.84 -3.05
C ALA A 40 5.89 -18.81 -3.53
N VAL A 41 5.85 -17.67 -2.83
CA VAL A 41 5.13 -16.46 -3.20
C VAL A 41 6.14 -15.33 -3.27
N ALA A 42 6.10 -14.54 -4.33
CA ALA A 42 6.82 -13.28 -4.43
C ALA A 42 5.82 -12.14 -4.63
N GLU A 43 6.03 -11.04 -3.92
CA GLU A 43 5.19 -9.86 -3.94
C GLU A 43 6.07 -8.63 -4.09
N VAL A 44 5.66 -7.71 -4.96
CA VAL A 44 6.35 -6.45 -5.16
C VAL A 44 5.35 -5.30 -5.13
N SER A 45 5.73 -4.21 -4.51
CA SER A 45 4.88 -3.03 -4.42
C SER A 45 5.67 -1.73 -4.48
N GLU A 46 5.00 -0.70 -4.93
CA GLU A 46 5.39 0.69 -4.81
C GLU A 46 4.19 1.50 -4.34
N ALA A 47 4.40 2.41 -3.41
CA ALA A 47 3.40 3.36 -2.97
C ALA A 47 3.99 4.77 -2.93
N TYR A 48 3.17 5.77 -3.21
CA TYR A 48 3.51 7.16 -2.99
C TYR A 48 2.28 7.95 -2.55
N GLY A 49 2.49 9.02 -1.80
CA GLY A 49 1.39 9.81 -1.31
C GLY A 49 1.75 11.17 -0.75
N LEU A 50 0.71 11.91 -0.47
CA LEU A 50 0.72 13.17 0.26
C LEU A 50 -0.23 13.03 1.44
N SER A 51 0.19 13.48 2.61
CA SER A 51 -0.66 13.71 3.78
C SER A 51 -0.41 15.10 4.32
N VAL A 52 -1.48 15.81 4.63
CA VAL A 52 -1.42 17.14 5.22
C VAL A 52 -2.32 17.18 6.43
N SER A 53 -1.82 17.64 7.57
CA SER A 53 -2.60 17.88 8.74
C SER A 53 -2.56 19.36 9.16
N VAL A 54 -3.70 19.83 9.69
CA VAL A 54 -3.87 21.15 10.27
C VAL A 54 -4.43 20.99 11.67
N ARG A 55 -4.10 21.94 12.55
CA ARG A 55 -4.64 21.99 13.89
C ARG A 55 -4.76 23.43 14.37
N ASN A 56 -5.89 23.75 14.99
CA ASN A 56 -6.18 25.09 15.49
C ASN A 56 -5.98 26.19 14.41
N ARG A 57 -6.40 25.89 13.16
CA ARG A 57 -6.34 26.76 11.98
C ARG A 57 -4.92 27.02 11.46
N GLU A 58 -3.94 26.23 11.86
CA GLU A 58 -2.58 26.31 11.40
C GLU A 58 -2.15 24.99 10.75
N LEU A 59 -1.24 25.08 9.79
CA LEU A 59 -0.61 23.91 9.19
C LEU A 59 0.28 23.23 10.25
N GLU A 60 0.03 21.95 10.52
CA GLU A 60 0.80 21.19 11.51
C GLU A 60 1.85 20.31 10.84
N ASN A 61 1.46 19.59 9.77
CA ASN A 61 2.40 18.69 9.08
C ASN A 61 2.09 18.58 7.59
N VAL A 62 3.14 18.39 6.80
CA VAL A 62 3.08 17.99 5.38
C VAL A 62 4.05 16.84 5.19
N GLU A 63 3.53 15.70 4.80
CA GLU A 63 4.31 14.50 4.56
C GLU A 63 4.13 14.04 3.11
N ARG A 64 5.25 13.82 2.43
CA ARG A 64 5.30 13.12 1.15
C ARG A 64 6.11 11.86 1.32
N ASN A 65 5.51 10.74 1.06
CA ASN A 65 6.18 9.44 1.14
C ASN A 65 6.28 8.79 -0.23
N ARG A 66 7.29 7.95 -0.38
CA ARG A 66 7.44 7.01 -1.47
C ARG A 66 8.17 5.79 -0.96
N ASP A 67 7.49 4.67 -0.99
CA ASP A 67 7.97 3.41 -0.48
C ASP A 67 7.92 2.35 -1.58
N LYS A 68 8.81 1.36 -1.47
CA LYS A 68 8.81 0.18 -2.32
C LYS A 68 9.23 -1.03 -1.50
N SER A 69 8.68 -2.18 -1.83
CA SER A 69 8.99 -3.43 -1.13
C SER A 69 8.92 -4.61 -2.08
N LEU A 70 9.82 -5.56 -1.87
CA LEU A 70 9.75 -6.89 -2.44
C LEU A 70 9.78 -7.88 -1.28
N GLY A 71 8.75 -8.69 -1.18
CA GLY A 71 8.63 -9.77 -0.19
C GLY A 71 8.69 -11.13 -0.87
N VAL A 72 9.25 -12.12 -0.18
CA VAL A 72 9.21 -13.51 -0.59
C VAL A 72 8.83 -14.40 0.58
N THR A 73 7.88 -15.29 0.34
CA THR A 73 7.53 -16.37 1.25
C THR A 73 7.93 -17.69 0.59
N VAL A 74 8.69 -18.50 1.30
CA VAL A 74 9.17 -19.82 0.88
C VAL A 74 8.50 -20.88 1.73
N TYR A 75 8.10 -21.99 1.10
CA TYR A 75 7.57 -23.16 1.78
C TYR A 75 8.46 -24.38 1.49
N LEU A 76 8.83 -25.09 2.56
CA LEU A 76 9.53 -26.36 2.54
C LEU A 76 8.61 -27.41 3.20
N GLY A 77 7.72 -28.03 2.40
CA GLY A 77 6.56 -28.72 2.95
C GLY A 77 5.69 -27.72 3.73
N ASN A 78 5.39 -28.02 4.99
CA ASN A 78 4.58 -27.16 5.86
C ASN A 78 5.41 -26.17 6.72
N HIS A 79 6.69 -26.01 6.41
CA HIS A 79 7.54 -24.99 7.04
C HIS A 79 7.54 -23.72 6.22
N ARG A 80 7.28 -22.58 6.85
CA ARG A 80 7.16 -21.28 6.18
C ARG A 80 8.25 -20.33 6.64
N GLY A 81 8.93 -19.68 5.68
CA GLY A 81 9.82 -18.56 5.94
C GLY A 81 9.47 -17.36 5.09
N HIS A 82 9.61 -16.16 5.65
CA HIS A 82 9.34 -14.89 4.94
C HIS A 82 10.48 -13.90 5.19
N ALA A 83 10.85 -13.18 4.14
CA ALA A 83 11.75 -12.04 4.22
C ALA A 83 11.38 -10.98 3.18
N SER A 84 11.80 -9.74 3.39
CA SER A 84 11.54 -8.65 2.47
C SER A 84 12.72 -7.69 2.37
N THR A 85 12.77 -6.93 1.27
CA THR A 85 13.76 -5.88 1.01
C THR A 85 13.12 -4.70 0.29
N SER A 86 13.68 -3.51 0.46
CA SER A 86 13.38 -2.34 -0.36
C SER A 86 14.42 -2.11 -1.48
N ASP A 87 15.47 -2.92 -1.54
CA ASP A 87 16.47 -2.88 -2.61
C ASP A 87 16.13 -3.93 -3.68
N PHE A 88 15.89 -3.48 -4.91
CA PHE A 88 15.52 -4.31 -6.06
C PHE A 88 16.73 -4.73 -6.91
N SER A 89 17.94 -4.67 -6.37
CA SER A 89 19.11 -5.25 -7.00
C SER A 89 19.09 -6.78 -6.91
N SER A 90 19.62 -7.47 -7.94
CA SER A 90 19.64 -8.94 -7.97
C SER A 90 20.36 -9.55 -6.76
N ASN A 91 21.39 -8.88 -6.23
CA ASN A 91 22.09 -9.36 -5.03
C ASN A 91 21.19 -9.28 -3.78
N ALA A 92 20.49 -8.15 -3.57
CA ALA A 92 19.57 -8.00 -2.45
C ALA A 92 18.38 -8.96 -2.54
N ILE A 93 17.89 -9.23 -3.75
CA ILE A 93 16.85 -10.25 -3.99
C ILE A 93 17.38 -11.63 -3.60
N ALA A 94 18.59 -12.00 -4.05
CA ALA A 94 19.21 -13.30 -3.73
C ALA A 94 19.38 -13.49 -2.22
N ASP A 95 19.86 -12.47 -1.52
CA ASP A 95 20.03 -12.50 -0.06
C ASP A 95 18.69 -12.61 0.67
N THR A 96 17.67 -11.92 0.18
CA THR A 96 16.31 -11.96 0.74
C THR A 96 15.68 -13.35 0.55
N VAL A 97 15.80 -13.94 -0.62
CA VAL A 97 15.31 -15.29 -0.91
C VAL A 97 16.02 -16.32 -0.01
N ARG A 98 17.34 -16.20 0.13
CA ARG A 98 18.13 -17.06 1.01
C ARG A 98 17.69 -16.93 2.46
N ALA A 99 17.47 -15.70 2.94
CA ALA A 99 16.97 -15.46 4.29
C ALA A 99 15.61 -16.13 4.53
N ALA A 100 14.65 -15.96 3.60
CA ALA A 100 13.35 -16.61 3.69
C ALA A 100 13.48 -18.15 3.70
N TYR A 101 14.33 -18.71 2.85
CA TYR A 101 14.60 -20.14 2.78
C TYR A 101 15.20 -20.69 4.10
N ASP A 102 16.19 -19.98 4.64
CA ASP A 102 16.83 -20.38 5.90
C ASP A 102 15.84 -20.28 7.09
N ILE A 103 14.97 -19.25 7.12
CA ILE A 103 13.90 -19.17 8.11
C ILE A 103 12.96 -20.37 8.00
N ALA A 104 12.54 -20.75 6.80
CA ALA A 104 11.67 -21.91 6.58
C ALA A 104 12.29 -23.21 7.10
N ARG A 105 13.60 -23.40 6.96
CA ARG A 105 14.32 -24.58 7.46
C ARG A 105 14.27 -24.76 8.97
N PHE A 106 14.11 -23.68 9.72
CA PHE A 106 14.16 -23.69 11.19
C PHE A 106 12.81 -23.38 11.85
N THR A 107 11.82 -22.94 11.08
CA THR A 107 10.47 -22.68 11.57
C THR A 107 9.78 -24.01 11.91
N ALA A 108 8.95 -24.02 12.94
CA ALA A 108 8.13 -25.18 13.27
C ALA A 108 7.14 -25.50 12.13
N GLU A 109 6.81 -26.78 12.00
CA GLU A 109 5.80 -27.24 11.06
C GLU A 109 4.41 -26.67 11.43
N ASP A 110 3.71 -26.14 10.44
CA ASP A 110 2.31 -25.71 10.52
C ASP A 110 1.51 -26.45 9.45
N PRO A 111 0.64 -27.39 9.80
CA PRO A 111 -0.13 -28.19 8.83
C PRO A 111 -1.01 -27.36 7.89
N LEU A 112 -1.26 -26.09 8.24
CA LEU A 112 -2.06 -25.17 7.42
C LEU A 112 -1.21 -24.23 6.57
N ALA A 113 0.13 -24.28 6.70
CA ALA A 113 1.01 -23.46 5.88
C ALA A 113 1.12 -24.01 4.46
N GLY A 114 0.88 -23.16 3.46
CA GLY A 114 0.98 -23.53 2.05
C GLY A 114 0.29 -22.53 1.13
N LEU A 115 0.35 -22.79 -0.16
CA LEU A 115 -0.43 -22.09 -1.16
C LEU A 115 -1.88 -22.57 -1.18
N PRO A 116 -2.85 -21.74 -1.60
CA PRO A 116 -4.23 -22.17 -1.81
C PRO A 116 -4.29 -23.30 -2.84
N ASP A 117 -5.32 -24.14 -2.77
CA ASP A 117 -5.52 -25.19 -3.78
C ASP A 117 -5.63 -24.61 -5.18
N ALA A 118 -5.15 -25.34 -6.18
CA ALA A 118 -5.09 -24.86 -7.56
C ALA A 118 -6.45 -24.41 -8.12
N GLN A 119 -7.53 -25.04 -7.67
CA GLN A 119 -8.91 -24.70 -8.07
C GLN A 119 -9.41 -23.37 -7.46
N ASP A 120 -8.79 -22.92 -6.37
CA ASP A 120 -9.16 -21.69 -5.66
C ASP A 120 -8.32 -20.49 -6.10
N VAL A 121 -7.36 -20.72 -7.01
CA VAL A 121 -6.51 -19.67 -7.55
C VAL A 121 -7.22 -18.91 -8.67
N VAL A 122 -7.26 -17.59 -8.55
CA VAL A 122 -7.78 -16.72 -9.61
C VAL A 122 -6.86 -16.82 -10.84
N THR A 123 -7.42 -17.18 -11.99
CA THR A 123 -6.71 -17.29 -13.27
C THR A 123 -6.94 -16.10 -14.19
N GLU A 124 -8.03 -15.36 -14.00
CA GLU A 124 -8.37 -14.15 -14.75
C GLU A 124 -8.53 -12.97 -13.80
N ILE A 125 -7.66 -11.97 -13.94
CA ILE A 125 -7.72 -10.75 -13.14
C ILE A 125 -8.64 -9.77 -13.84
N LYS A 126 -9.78 -9.49 -13.21
CA LYS A 126 -10.73 -8.49 -13.68
C LYS A 126 -10.21 -7.09 -13.40
N ASP A 127 -10.51 -6.16 -14.29
CA ASP A 127 -10.40 -4.73 -13.97
C ASP A 127 -11.46 -4.39 -12.90
N LEU A 128 -10.99 -3.96 -11.75
CA LEU A 128 -11.82 -3.62 -10.60
C LEU A 128 -12.01 -2.11 -10.45
N ASP A 129 -11.51 -1.33 -11.40
CA ASP A 129 -11.59 0.14 -11.41
C ASP A 129 -11.12 0.76 -10.09
N LEU A 130 -9.89 0.40 -9.67
CA LEU A 130 -9.37 0.77 -8.34
C LEU A 130 -8.46 2.00 -8.36
N PHE A 131 -8.10 2.55 -9.55
CA PHE A 131 -7.08 3.55 -9.69
C PHE A 131 -7.62 4.86 -10.24
N HIS A 132 -7.88 5.82 -9.34
CA HIS A 132 -8.37 7.17 -9.61
C HIS A 132 -7.37 8.20 -9.05
N PRO A 133 -6.32 8.57 -9.79
CA PRO A 133 -5.25 9.39 -9.26
C PRO A 133 -5.73 10.81 -8.95
N TRP A 134 -5.47 11.28 -7.74
CA TRP A 134 -5.75 12.63 -7.30
C TRP A 134 -4.46 13.44 -7.23
N THR A 135 -4.33 14.41 -8.12
CA THR A 135 -3.16 15.28 -8.24
C THR A 135 -3.34 16.56 -7.41
N ILE A 136 -3.52 16.40 -6.10
CA ILE A 136 -3.64 17.52 -5.18
C ILE A 136 -2.25 17.97 -4.72
N ASP A 137 -2.03 19.28 -4.64
CA ASP A 137 -0.82 19.82 -4.02
C ASP A 137 -0.99 20.05 -2.50
N ALA A 138 0.14 20.34 -1.82
CA ALA A 138 0.12 20.50 -0.36
C ALA A 138 -0.69 21.73 0.09
N GLY A 139 -0.71 22.80 -0.72
CA GLY A 139 -1.49 24.01 -0.43
C GLY A 139 -2.98 23.75 -0.57
N GLU A 140 -3.40 23.08 -1.65
CA GLU A 140 -4.79 22.67 -1.88
C GLU A 140 -5.28 21.71 -0.76
N ALA A 141 -4.47 20.72 -0.40
CA ALA A 141 -4.78 19.78 0.69
C ALA A 141 -4.91 20.50 2.04
N ALA A 142 -4.03 21.48 2.34
CA ALA A 142 -4.10 22.30 3.54
C ALA A 142 -5.40 23.13 3.58
N GLN A 143 -5.80 23.72 2.46
CA GLN A 143 -7.05 24.51 2.39
C GLN A 143 -8.29 23.63 2.63
N LEU A 144 -8.31 22.41 2.10
CA LEU A 144 -9.38 21.44 2.36
C LEU A 144 -9.42 21.04 3.84
N ALA A 145 -8.26 20.72 4.43
CA ALA A 145 -8.16 20.36 5.84
C ALA A 145 -8.61 21.53 6.77
N LEU A 146 -8.17 22.77 6.48
CA LEU A 146 -8.62 23.98 7.20
C LEU A 146 -10.13 24.20 7.09
N SER A 147 -10.69 23.96 5.91
CA SER A 147 -12.13 24.10 5.67
C SER A 147 -12.92 23.04 6.46
N CYS A 148 -12.41 21.81 6.49
CA CYS A 148 -12.98 20.70 7.26
C CYS A 148 -12.95 21.00 8.77
N GLU A 149 -11.81 21.42 9.32
CA GLU A 149 -11.68 21.81 10.71
C GLU A 149 -12.62 22.98 11.08
N ALA A 150 -12.66 24.01 10.22
CA ALA A 150 -13.52 25.16 10.44
C ALA A 150 -15.02 24.80 10.44
N ALA A 151 -15.43 23.85 9.60
CA ALA A 151 -16.79 23.34 9.58
C ALA A 151 -17.12 22.60 10.88
N ALA A 152 -16.24 21.69 11.32
CA ALA A 152 -16.40 20.93 12.55
C ALA A 152 -16.51 21.85 13.79
N LEU A 153 -15.62 22.84 13.90
CA LEU A 153 -15.64 23.82 15.00
C LEU A 153 -16.92 24.67 15.06
N LYS A 154 -17.63 24.85 13.94
CA LYS A 154 -18.89 25.60 13.86
C LYS A 154 -20.12 24.77 14.22
N THR A 155 -20.01 23.45 14.30
CA THR A 155 -21.15 22.55 14.50
C THR A 155 -21.85 22.78 15.83
N SER A 156 -21.09 23.06 16.90
CA SER A 156 -21.65 23.34 18.23
C SER A 156 -20.77 24.31 19.02
N ARG A 157 -21.41 25.15 19.84
CA ARG A 157 -20.70 26.01 20.82
C ARG A 157 -20.02 25.21 21.93
N GLN A 158 -20.39 23.96 22.12
CA GLN A 158 -19.77 23.06 23.10
C GLN A 158 -18.41 22.55 22.64
N ILE A 159 -18.10 22.60 21.32
CA ILE A 159 -16.80 22.26 20.80
C ILE A 159 -15.81 23.36 21.18
N THR A 160 -14.87 23.02 22.03
CA THR A 160 -13.93 23.96 22.65
C THR A 160 -12.52 23.87 22.08
N ASN A 161 -12.20 22.77 21.36
CA ASN A 161 -10.88 22.55 20.80
C ASN A 161 -10.94 21.62 19.57
N SER A 162 -9.90 21.68 18.76
CA SER A 162 -9.64 20.76 17.65
C SER A 162 -8.42 19.90 17.96
N GLU A 163 -8.50 18.62 17.62
CA GLU A 163 -7.33 17.74 17.56
C GLU A 163 -6.72 17.73 16.17
N GLY A 164 -7.34 18.43 15.25
CA GLY A 164 -6.88 18.60 13.88
C GLY A 164 -7.79 18.00 12.84
N ALA A 165 -7.53 18.39 11.61
CA ALA A 165 -8.08 17.77 10.42
C ALA A 165 -6.94 17.36 9.47
N SER A 166 -7.17 16.33 8.68
CA SER A 166 -6.19 15.83 7.75
C SER A 166 -6.81 15.51 6.38
N VAL A 167 -5.99 15.64 5.35
CA VAL A 167 -6.29 15.20 3.99
C VAL A 167 -5.14 14.34 3.50
N SER A 168 -5.44 13.20 2.90
CA SER A 168 -4.43 12.34 2.30
C SER A 168 -4.84 11.85 0.92
N ALA A 169 -3.83 11.76 0.04
CA ALA A 169 -3.94 11.17 -1.28
C ALA A 169 -2.87 10.09 -1.42
N GLN A 170 -3.28 8.83 -1.50
CA GLN A 170 -2.38 7.67 -1.53
C GLN A 170 -2.59 6.86 -2.80
N HIS A 171 -1.49 6.40 -3.38
CA HIS A 171 -1.42 5.64 -4.62
C HIS A 171 -0.54 4.42 -4.37
N ALA A 172 -0.99 3.26 -4.78
CA ALA A 172 -0.23 2.02 -4.64
C ALA A 172 -0.29 1.20 -5.92
N HIS A 173 0.80 0.54 -6.25
CA HIS A 173 0.91 -0.45 -7.30
C HIS A 173 1.48 -1.73 -6.71
N PHE A 174 0.85 -2.83 -6.99
CA PHE A 174 1.16 -4.13 -6.42
C PHE A 174 1.15 -5.20 -7.51
N TYR A 175 2.07 -6.16 -7.41
CA TYR A 175 2.10 -7.35 -8.25
C TYR A 175 2.60 -8.54 -7.44
N ALA A 176 2.00 -9.70 -7.63
CA ALA A 176 2.39 -10.93 -6.97
C ALA A 176 2.42 -12.10 -7.94
N GLY A 177 3.19 -13.11 -7.57
CA GLY A 177 3.23 -14.39 -8.28
C GLY A 177 3.51 -15.53 -7.33
N HIS A 178 3.03 -16.71 -7.72
CA HIS A 178 3.26 -17.96 -7.02
C HIS A 178 4.15 -18.88 -7.85
N MET A 179 4.92 -19.71 -7.18
CA MET A 179 5.58 -20.88 -7.74
C MET A 179 5.13 -22.10 -6.95
N ARG A 180 4.77 -23.18 -7.65
CA ARG A 180 4.45 -24.47 -7.05
C ARG A 180 5.27 -25.55 -7.75
N GLU A 181 5.83 -26.46 -6.98
CA GLU A 181 6.60 -27.58 -7.53
C GLU A 181 5.73 -28.43 -8.48
N GLY A 182 6.30 -28.77 -9.65
CA GLY A 182 5.62 -29.57 -10.67
C GLY A 182 4.58 -28.84 -11.54
N LEU A 183 4.20 -27.60 -11.22
CA LEU A 183 3.16 -26.86 -11.92
C LEU A 183 3.64 -25.66 -12.75
N THR A 184 4.92 -25.56 -13.08
CA THR A 184 5.44 -24.45 -13.87
C THR A 184 4.66 -24.26 -15.19
N GLY A 185 4.03 -23.10 -15.36
CA GLY A 185 3.24 -22.78 -16.55
C GLY A 185 1.88 -23.48 -16.65
N GLN A 186 1.38 -24.08 -15.59
CA GLN A 186 0.09 -24.78 -15.55
C GLN A 186 -1.00 -23.97 -14.79
N PRO A 187 -2.30 -24.29 -14.99
CA PRO A 187 -3.39 -23.74 -14.18
C PRO A 187 -3.17 -23.94 -12.68
N GLY A 188 -3.56 -22.97 -11.88
CA GLY A 188 -3.39 -23.01 -10.41
C GLY A 188 -2.15 -22.27 -9.92
N ILE A 189 -1.43 -21.57 -10.81
CA ILE A 189 -0.39 -20.61 -10.46
C ILE A 189 -0.93 -19.21 -10.65
N PHE A 190 -0.90 -18.42 -9.58
CA PHE A 190 -1.29 -17.01 -9.62
C PHE A 190 -0.15 -16.16 -10.14
N GLN A 191 -0.48 -15.20 -10.99
CA GLN A 191 0.41 -14.11 -11.36
C GLN A 191 -0.42 -12.90 -11.75
N GLY A 192 -0.29 -11.81 -11.02
CA GLY A 192 -1.04 -10.62 -11.32
C GLY A 192 -0.94 -9.52 -10.28
N GLY A 193 -1.53 -8.38 -10.59
CA GLY A 193 -1.51 -7.21 -9.73
C GLY A 193 -2.37 -6.08 -10.27
N TYR A 194 -2.42 -5.01 -9.52
CA TYR A 194 -3.19 -3.83 -9.86
C TYR A 194 -2.61 -2.58 -9.21
N ALA A 195 -2.95 -1.43 -9.78
CA ALA A 195 -2.81 -0.15 -9.13
C ALA A 195 -4.10 0.22 -8.38
N SER A 196 -3.97 0.95 -7.29
CA SER A 196 -5.12 1.42 -6.51
C SER A 196 -4.85 2.77 -5.88
N THR A 197 -5.92 3.49 -5.57
CA THR A 197 -5.88 4.75 -4.85
C THR A 197 -6.69 4.67 -3.57
N ARG A 198 -6.32 5.49 -2.61
CA ARG A 198 -7.08 5.73 -1.39
C ARG A 198 -6.90 7.18 -0.97
N HIS A 199 -7.98 7.94 -1.02
CA HIS A 199 -8.02 9.33 -0.59
C HIS A 199 -8.87 9.43 0.65
N SER A 200 -8.45 10.24 1.60
CA SER A 200 -9.21 10.40 2.84
C SER A 200 -9.15 11.83 3.36
N MET A 201 -10.21 12.21 4.06
CA MET A 201 -10.29 13.44 4.83
C MET A 201 -10.94 13.12 6.16
N GLY A 202 -10.41 13.68 7.25
CA GLY A 202 -10.93 13.46 8.58
C GLY A 202 -10.70 14.65 9.49
N VAL A 203 -11.49 14.71 10.58
CA VAL A 203 -11.40 15.73 11.61
C VAL A 203 -11.74 15.13 12.97
N SER A 204 -11.05 15.57 14.01
CA SER A 204 -11.35 15.23 15.39
C SER A 204 -11.47 16.48 16.22
N VAL A 205 -12.48 16.53 17.08
CA VAL A 205 -12.81 17.68 17.92
C VAL A 205 -13.05 17.28 19.37
N ILE A 206 -12.88 18.23 20.27
CA ILE A 206 -13.13 18.08 21.70
C ILE A 206 -14.23 19.05 22.10
N ALA A 207 -15.26 18.53 22.76
CA ALA A 207 -16.34 19.30 23.39
C ALA A 207 -16.23 19.25 24.91
N GLY A 208 -16.76 20.26 25.59
CA GLY A 208 -16.77 20.33 27.03
C GLY A 208 -15.47 20.84 27.67
N LYS A 209 -15.37 20.74 29.01
CA LYS A 209 -14.21 21.17 29.81
C LYS A 209 -14.02 20.26 31.03
N GLY A 210 -12.77 20.13 31.49
CA GLY A 210 -12.42 19.32 32.65
C GLY A 210 -12.89 17.88 32.51
N ASP A 211 -13.47 17.28 33.53
CA ASP A 211 -13.93 15.90 33.55
C ASP A 211 -15.12 15.62 32.64
N ALA A 212 -15.78 16.66 32.11
CA ALA A 212 -16.87 16.56 31.16
C ALA A 212 -16.40 16.64 29.67
N MET A 213 -15.11 16.60 29.42
CA MET A 213 -14.60 16.59 28.04
C MET A 213 -14.99 15.31 27.31
N GLN A 214 -15.47 15.48 26.07
CA GLN A 214 -15.79 14.41 25.15
C GLN A 214 -15.05 14.66 23.82
N ARG A 215 -14.62 13.59 23.19
CA ARG A 215 -13.99 13.61 21.87
C ARG A 215 -14.90 12.93 20.87
N ASP A 216 -14.96 13.48 19.68
CA ASP A 216 -15.60 12.83 18.55
C ASP A 216 -14.82 13.10 17.26
N ALA A 217 -14.92 12.18 16.30
CA ALA A 217 -14.23 12.26 15.05
C ALA A 217 -15.11 11.76 13.89
N TRP A 218 -14.89 12.33 12.73
CA TRP A 218 -15.51 11.84 11.50
C TRP A 218 -14.50 11.81 10.36
N TYR A 219 -14.68 10.87 9.46
CA TYR A 219 -13.82 10.75 8.28
C TYR A 219 -14.58 10.22 7.08
N THR A 220 -14.05 10.51 5.89
CA THR A 220 -14.40 9.84 4.63
C THR A 220 -13.18 9.21 4.02
N SER A 221 -13.36 8.14 3.27
CA SER A 221 -12.26 7.46 2.57
C SER A 221 -12.81 6.82 1.30
N MET A 222 -12.29 7.26 0.17
CA MET A 222 -12.76 6.90 -1.18
C MET A 222 -11.59 6.55 -2.08
N ARG A 223 -11.87 5.89 -3.20
CA ARG A 223 -10.87 5.65 -4.26
C ARG A 223 -10.83 6.78 -5.25
N ASP A 224 -11.97 7.35 -5.57
CA ASP A 224 -12.11 8.55 -6.39
C ASP A 224 -12.37 9.76 -5.47
N ALA A 225 -11.56 10.80 -5.59
CA ALA A 225 -11.70 12.04 -4.81
C ALA A 225 -12.89 12.91 -5.25
N THR A 226 -13.56 12.55 -6.35
CA THR A 226 -14.73 13.27 -6.89
C THR A 226 -16.06 12.75 -6.34
N GLU A 227 -16.07 11.62 -5.64
CA GLU A 227 -17.22 11.03 -4.93
C GLU A 227 -17.31 11.54 -3.47
#